data_1790253a52d814e7b1f48ecf4b94a661
#
_entry.id   1790253a52d814e7b1f48ecf4b94a661
#
_cell.length_a   1.000
_cell.length_b   1.000
_cell.length_c   1.000
_cell.angle_alpha   90.00
_cell.angle_beta   90.00
_cell.angle_gamma   90.00
#
_symmetry.space_group_name_H-M   'P 1'
#
loop_
_entity.id
_entity.type
_entity.pdbx_description
1 polymer ?
#
loop_
_entity_poly.entity_id
_entity_poly.type
_entity_poly.pdbx_seq_one_letter_code
_entity_poly.pdbx_strand_id
1 'polypeptide(L)'
;MNLTKQFFKYVSQNIFGLIGTSCYILADTYFIAQAAGTDGVTLLNLCLPMYNLIFAFGSMIGLGAATRYAILQAQGEARAQRYFSNAILCACLIAIPFMLAGAFCPGTLLQLMGGDGDIVALGLNYTRIFLLFTPFFMCNYIFSAFVRNDGDPSLAMVATLSGSCLLYTSPSPRD
;
A
#
# COMPACT_ATOMS: atom_id res chain seq x y z
N MET A 1 12.06 31.34 5.89
CA MET A 1 11.67 30.61 4.68
C MET A 1 10.15 30.78 4.54
N ASN A 2 9.64 31.28 3.37
CA ASN A 2 8.22 31.63 3.23
C ASN A 2 7.33 30.37 3.37
N LEU A 3 6.42 30.40 4.33
CA LEU A 3 5.46 29.31 4.63
C LEU A 3 4.67 28.88 3.36
N THR A 4 4.31 29.86 2.53
CA THR A 4 3.64 29.64 1.25
C THR A 4 4.47 28.81 0.27
N LYS A 5 5.79 29.05 0.18
CA LYS A 5 6.70 28.31 -0.70
C LYS A 5 6.85 26.85 -0.25
N GLN A 6 6.89 26.61 1.06
CA GLN A 6 6.89 25.26 1.60
C GLN A 6 5.59 24.55 1.30
N PHE A 7 4.45 25.19 1.54
CA PHE A 7 3.13 24.63 1.25
C PHE A 7 3.01 24.18 -0.21
N PHE A 8 3.35 25.05 -1.16
CA PHE A 8 3.31 24.70 -2.59
C PHE A 8 4.26 23.55 -2.93
N LYS A 9 5.45 23.50 -2.33
CA LYS A 9 6.39 22.40 -2.52
C LYS A 9 5.78 21.06 -2.07
N TYR A 10 5.21 21.00 -0.87
CA TYR A 10 4.59 19.78 -0.34
C TYR A 10 3.37 19.35 -1.16
N VAL A 11 2.53 20.30 -1.56
CA VAL A 11 1.33 20.00 -2.37
C VAL A 11 1.72 19.47 -3.75
N SER A 12 2.66 20.12 -4.44
CA SER A 12 3.10 19.66 -5.77
C SER A 12 3.74 18.27 -5.72
N GLN A 13 4.57 17.97 -4.72
CA GLN A 13 5.19 16.66 -4.55
C GLN A 13 4.14 15.55 -4.29
N ASN A 14 3.11 15.84 -3.48
CA ASN A 14 2.02 14.89 -3.27
C ASN A 14 1.19 14.66 -4.55
N ILE A 15 0.91 15.72 -5.33
CA ILE A 15 0.20 15.61 -6.61
C ILE A 15 0.99 14.74 -7.60
N PHE A 16 2.29 14.99 -7.76
CA PHE A 16 3.15 14.16 -8.63
C PHE A 16 3.21 12.70 -8.17
N GLY A 17 3.29 12.45 -6.85
CA GLY A 17 3.23 11.10 -6.30
C GLY A 17 1.91 10.37 -6.62
N LEU A 18 0.77 11.08 -6.51
CA LEU A 18 -0.54 10.53 -6.84
C LEU A 18 -0.70 10.25 -8.34
N ILE A 19 -0.22 11.14 -9.20
CA ILE A 19 -0.21 10.94 -10.66
C ILE A 19 0.61 9.70 -11.01
N GLY A 20 1.82 9.56 -10.44
CA GLY A 20 2.66 8.39 -10.65
C GLY A 20 1.99 7.09 -10.23
N THR A 21 1.33 7.09 -9.08
CA THR A 21 0.56 5.93 -8.59
C THR A 21 -0.62 5.61 -9.52
N SER A 22 -1.32 6.63 -10.03
CA SER A 22 -2.44 6.43 -10.97
C SER A 22 -1.96 5.83 -12.29
N CYS A 23 -0.84 6.32 -12.84
CA CYS A 23 -0.23 5.75 -14.04
C CYS A 23 0.18 4.28 -13.82
N TYR A 24 0.73 3.96 -12.65
CA TYR A 24 1.07 2.59 -12.26
C TYR A 24 -0.17 1.68 -12.26
N ILE A 25 -1.26 2.11 -11.60
CA ILE A 25 -2.51 1.32 -11.52
C ILE A 25 -3.09 1.08 -12.92
N LEU A 26 -3.07 2.08 -13.80
CA LEU A 26 -3.53 1.93 -15.18
C LEU A 26 -2.69 0.93 -15.97
N ALA A 27 -1.36 1.00 -15.85
CA ALA A 27 -0.46 0.07 -16.50
C ALA A 27 -0.66 -1.37 -15.99
N ASP A 28 -0.78 -1.56 -14.68
CA ASP A 28 -1.02 -2.85 -14.04
C ASP A 28 -2.34 -3.48 -14.53
N THR A 29 -3.41 -2.69 -14.53
CA THR A 29 -4.73 -3.12 -15.05
C THR A 29 -4.65 -3.50 -16.54
N TYR A 30 -3.91 -2.75 -17.35
CA TYR A 30 -3.72 -3.05 -18.77
C TYR A 30 -3.01 -4.38 -18.99
N PHE A 31 -1.91 -4.64 -18.26
CA PHE A 31 -1.17 -5.90 -18.37
C PHE A 31 -1.99 -7.10 -17.89
N ILE A 32 -2.76 -6.95 -16.83
CA ILE A 32 -3.63 -8.01 -16.35
C ILE A 32 -4.77 -8.28 -17.34
N ALA A 33 -5.35 -7.25 -17.94
CA ALA A 33 -6.35 -7.40 -19.00
C ALA A 33 -5.81 -8.15 -20.20
N GLN A 34 -4.55 -7.92 -20.56
CA GLN A 34 -3.89 -8.66 -21.65
C GLN A 34 -3.56 -10.11 -21.29
N ALA A 35 -3.18 -10.37 -20.04
CA ALA A 35 -2.76 -11.70 -19.59
C ALA A 35 -3.92 -12.66 -19.28
N ALA A 36 -4.96 -12.15 -18.63
CA ALA A 36 -6.08 -12.93 -18.08
C ALA A 36 -7.47 -12.46 -18.57
N GLY A 37 -7.52 -11.54 -19.53
CA GLY A 37 -8.76 -11.03 -20.12
C GLY A 37 -9.68 -10.33 -19.09
N THR A 38 -10.99 -10.44 -19.34
CA THR A 38 -12.03 -9.85 -18.48
C THR A 38 -12.06 -10.45 -17.07
N ASP A 39 -11.74 -11.74 -16.94
CA ASP A 39 -11.77 -12.45 -15.65
C ASP A 39 -10.66 -11.98 -14.72
N GLY A 40 -9.48 -11.66 -15.26
CA GLY A 40 -8.39 -11.06 -14.50
C GLY A 40 -8.74 -9.67 -13.96
N VAL A 41 -9.39 -8.83 -14.76
CA VAL A 41 -9.84 -7.49 -14.33
C VAL A 41 -10.96 -7.61 -13.29
N THR A 42 -11.87 -8.57 -13.46
CA THR A 42 -12.93 -8.85 -12.49
C THR A 42 -12.35 -9.30 -11.16
N LEU A 43 -11.34 -10.18 -11.16
CA LEU A 43 -10.63 -10.63 -9.97
C LEU A 43 -9.97 -9.45 -9.24
N LEU A 44 -9.30 -8.54 -9.96
CA LEU A 44 -8.73 -7.35 -9.36
C LEU A 44 -9.80 -6.51 -8.65
N ASN A 45 -10.93 -6.26 -9.32
CA ASN A 45 -12.02 -5.49 -8.74
C ASN A 45 -12.61 -6.14 -7.47
N LEU A 46 -12.67 -7.48 -7.43
CA LEU A 46 -13.09 -8.23 -6.24
C LEU A 46 -12.07 -8.10 -5.10
N CYS A 47 -10.79 -7.95 -5.40
CA CYS A 47 -9.74 -7.76 -4.38
C CYS A 47 -9.66 -6.31 -3.85
N LEU A 48 -10.23 -5.30 -4.56
CA LEU A 48 -10.17 -3.90 -4.16
C LEU A 48 -10.71 -3.62 -2.75
N PRO A 49 -11.86 -4.17 -2.30
CA PRO A 49 -12.34 -3.95 -0.94
C PRO A 49 -11.35 -4.44 0.13
N MET A 50 -10.71 -5.59 -0.09
CA MET A 50 -9.68 -6.12 0.82
C MET A 50 -8.45 -5.21 0.85
N TYR A 51 -7.99 -4.76 -0.31
CA TYR A 51 -6.90 -3.80 -0.43
C TYR A 51 -7.21 -2.50 0.31
N ASN A 52 -8.41 -1.93 0.10
CA ASN A 52 -8.84 -0.70 0.76
C ASN A 52 -8.92 -0.85 2.28
N LEU A 53 -9.31 -2.01 2.78
CA LEU A 53 -9.35 -2.28 4.21
C LEU A 53 -7.93 -2.33 4.81
N ILE A 54 -7.00 -3.02 4.16
CA ILE A 54 -5.58 -3.07 4.53
C ILE A 54 -4.97 -1.66 4.50
N PHE A 55 -5.28 -0.89 3.44
CA PHE A 55 -4.85 0.50 3.30
C PHE A 55 -5.39 1.39 4.43
N ALA A 56 -6.66 1.25 4.78
CA ALA A 56 -7.30 2.03 5.85
C ALA A 56 -6.59 1.81 7.19
N PHE A 57 -6.35 0.55 7.58
CA PHE A 57 -5.62 0.25 8.82
C PHE A 57 -4.17 0.73 8.77
N GLY A 58 -3.45 0.45 7.69
CA GLY A 58 -2.06 0.87 7.52
C GLY A 58 -1.88 2.39 7.56
N SER A 59 -2.76 3.13 6.86
CA SER A 59 -2.73 4.60 6.83
C SER A 59 -3.15 5.23 8.16
N MET A 60 -4.15 4.68 8.83
CA MET A 60 -4.59 5.15 10.15
C MET A 60 -3.46 5.04 11.19
N ILE A 61 -2.81 3.88 11.25
CA ILE A 61 -1.68 3.65 12.18
C ILE A 61 -0.51 4.55 11.77
N GLY A 62 -0.17 4.58 10.47
CA GLY A 62 0.96 5.33 9.95
C GLY A 62 0.84 6.83 10.18
N LEU A 63 -0.29 7.44 9.80
CA LEU A 63 -0.52 8.87 9.98
C LEU A 63 -0.62 9.26 11.46
N GLY A 64 -1.32 8.45 12.28
CA GLY A 64 -1.47 8.71 13.71
C GLY A 64 -0.13 8.67 14.44
N ALA A 65 0.68 7.63 14.20
CA ALA A 65 1.99 7.47 14.83
C ALA A 65 3.01 8.50 14.31
N ALA A 66 3.03 8.78 13.00
CA ALA A 66 3.96 9.74 12.39
C ALA A 66 3.69 11.17 12.84
N THR A 67 2.41 11.55 13.01
CA THR A 67 2.06 12.88 13.54
C THR A 67 2.54 13.04 14.98
N ARG A 68 2.33 12.04 15.83
CA ARG A 68 2.83 12.06 17.23
C ARG A 68 4.35 12.06 17.28
N TYR A 69 5.00 11.28 16.43
CA TYR A 69 6.45 11.26 16.28
C TYR A 69 6.99 12.67 15.97
N ALA A 70 6.43 13.35 14.96
CA ALA A 70 6.87 14.68 14.55
C ALA A 70 6.71 15.73 15.67
N ILE A 71 5.60 15.68 16.44
CA ILE A 71 5.36 16.59 17.56
C ILE A 71 6.41 16.37 18.66
N LEU A 72 6.66 15.12 19.06
CA LEU A 72 7.61 14.81 20.12
C LEU A 72 9.06 15.07 19.71
N GLN A 73 9.40 14.83 18.45
CA GLN A 73 10.69 15.15 17.90
C GLN A 73 10.95 16.66 17.93
N ALA A 74 9.97 17.49 17.58
CA ALA A 74 10.04 18.94 17.67
C ALA A 74 10.22 19.44 19.13
N GLN A 75 9.74 18.68 20.11
CA GLN A 75 9.91 18.96 21.54
C GLN A 75 11.23 18.42 22.10
N GLY A 76 12.04 17.72 21.29
CA GLY A 76 13.32 17.15 21.74
C GLY A 76 13.19 15.91 22.62
N GLU A 77 12.00 15.25 22.65
CA GLU A 77 11.78 14.08 23.46
C GLU A 77 12.38 12.80 22.83
N ALA A 78 13.25 12.11 23.55
CA ALA A 78 13.85 10.83 23.16
C ALA A 78 12.81 9.69 22.94
N ARG A 79 11.57 9.88 23.43
CA ARG A 79 10.48 8.92 23.28
C ARG A 79 9.90 8.85 21.87
N ALA A 80 10.20 9.83 21.01
CA ALA A 80 9.67 9.89 19.64
C ALA A 80 9.92 8.58 18.88
N GLN A 81 11.12 8.01 18.95
CA GLN A 81 11.48 6.77 18.26
C GLN A 81 10.61 5.55 18.62
N ARG A 82 10.06 5.52 19.85
CA ARG A 82 9.19 4.42 20.29
C ARG A 82 7.88 4.38 19.51
N TYR A 83 7.40 5.52 19.02
CA TYR A 83 6.16 5.56 18.22
C TYR A 83 6.32 4.85 16.88
N PHE A 84 7.49 4.93 16.27
CA PHE A 84 7.78 4.18 15.04
C PHE A 84 7.75 2.66 15.29
N SER A 85 8.48 2.18 16.29
CA SER A 85 8.52 0.75 16.63
C SER A 85 7.15 0.21 17.03
N ASN A 86 6.38 0.98 17.81
CA ASN A 86 5.03 0.60 18.21
C ASN A 86 4.06 0.57 17.01
N ALA A 87 4.21 1.48 16.05
CA ALA A 87 3.39 1.48 14.83
C ALA A 87 3.64 0.21 13.99
N ILE A 88 4.88 -0.19 13.81
CA ILE A 88 5.25 -1.42 13.11
C ILE A 88 4.68 -2.64 13.85
N LEU A 89 4.86 -2.72 15.17
CA LEU A 89 4.32 -3.82 15.97
C LEU A 89 2.79 -3.91 15.85
N CYS A 90 2.11 -2.77 15.97
CA CYS A 90 0.65 -2.69 15.85
C CYS A 90 0.18 -3.14 14.46
N ALA A 91 0.87 -2.72 13.39
CA ALA A 91 0.56 -3.15 12.03
C ALA A 91 0.76 -4.67 11.84
N CYS A 92 1.83 -5.23 12.37
CA CYS A 92 2.07 -6.67 12.33
C CYS A 92 0.97 -7.45 13.07
N LEU A 93 0.54 -6.98 14.25
CA LEU A 93 -0.55 -7.61 14.99
C LEU A 93 -1.89 -7.55 14.25
N ILE A 94 -2.22 -6.40 13.64
CA ILE A 94 -3.44 -6.22 12.85
C ILE A 94 -3.38 -7.00 11.53
N ALA A 95 -2.20 -7.25 10.99
CA ALA A 95 -2.04 -8.05 9.79
C ALA A 95 -2.31 -9.56 10.02
N ILE A 96 -2.19 -10.07 11.27
CA ILE A 96 -2.37 -11.49 11.58
C ILE A 96 -3.73 -12.04 11.10
N PRO A 97 -4.89 -11.44 11.41
CA PRO A 97 -6.17 -11.94 10.93
C PRO A 97 -6.27 -11.97 9.40
N PHE A 98 -5.67 -11.01 8.68
CA PHE A 98 -5.63 -11.03 7.23
C PHE A 98 -4.77 -12.17 6.69
N MET A 99 -3.62 -12.42 7.31
CA MET A 99 -2.74 -13.53 6.96
C MET A 99 -3.42 -14.88 7.20
N LEU A 100 -4.11 -15.03 8.33
CA LEU A 100 -4.85 -16.25 8.66
C LEU A 100 -6.00 -16.46 7.66
N ALA A 101 -6.76 -15.43 7.33
CA ALA A 101 -7.82 -15.50 6.34
C ALA A 101 -7.27 -15.88 4.94
N GLY A 102 -6.14 -15.31 4.54
CA GLY A 102 -5.46 -15.66 3.30
C GLY A 102 -4.89 -17.08 3.28
N ALA A 103 -4.40 -17.57 4.42
CA ALA A 103 -3.86 -18.91 4.52
C ALA A 103 -4.93 -20.01 4.48
N PHE A 104 -6.04 -19.81 5.20
CA PHE A 104 -7.05 -20.85 5.43
C PHE A 104 -8.30 -20.69 4.57
N CYS A 105 -8.73 -19.47 4.23
CA CYS A 105 -10.04 -19.23 3.61
C CYS A 105 -10.00 -18.25 2.41
N PRO A 106 -9.01 -18.30 1.49
CA PRO A 106 -8.94 -17.33 0.38
C PRO A 106 -10.13 -17.45 -0.57
N GLY A 107 -10.58 -18.69 -0.85
CA GLY A 107 -11.75 -18.94 -1.71
C GLY A 107 -13.07 -18.43 -1.11
N THR A 108 -13.27 -18.62 0.20
CA THR A 108 -14.46 -18.12 0.90
C THR A 108 -14.53 -16.59 0.86
N LEU A 109 -13.38 -15.91 0.98
CA LEU A 109 -13.32 -14.46 0.87
C LEU A 109 -13.71 -13.97 -0.52
N LEU A 110 -13.21 -14.61 -1.58
CA LEU A 110 -13.59 -14.29 -2.95
C LEU A 110 -15.07 -14.51 -3.22
N GLN A 111 -15.64 -15.62 -2.70
CA GLN A 111 -17.07 -15.89 -2.80
C GLN A 111 -17.92 -14.85 -2.06
N LEU A 112 -17.50 -14.42 -0.87
CA LEU A 112 -18.16 -13.34 -0.11
C LEU A 112 -18.13 -12.00 -0.85
N MET A 113 -17.10 -11.75 -1.66
CA MET A 113 -17.00 -10.57 -2.52
C MET A 113 -17.81 -10.71 -3.82
N GLY A 114 -18.44 -11.86 -4.07
CA GLY A 114 -19.28 -12.08 -5.24
C GLY A 114 -18.60 -12.81 -6.40
N GLY A 115 -17.46 -13.47 -6.15
CA GLY A 115 -16.76 -14.26 -7.17
C GLY A 115 -17.49 -15.55 -7.50
N ASP A 116 -17.67 -15.80 -8.79
CA ASP A 116 -18.16 -17.09 -9.32
C ASP A 116 -17.06 -18.17 -9.28
N GLY A 117 -17.44 -19.45 -9.44
CA GLY A 117 -16.54 -20.58 -9.29
C GLY A 117 -15.25 -20.48 -10.13
N ASP A 118 -15.35 -20.01 -11.37
CA ASP A 118 -14.22 -19.87 -12.30
C ASP A 118 -13.28 -18.73 -11.86
N ILE A 119 -13.81 -17.61 -11.42
CA ILE A 119 -13.05 -16.47 -10.90
C ILE A 119 -12.39 -16.84 -9.58
N VAL A 120 -13.07 -17.59 -8.71
CA VAL A 120 -12.49 -18.09 -7.46
C VAL A 120 -11.32 -19.02 -7.74
N ALA A 121 -11.46 -19.96 -8.69
CA ALA A 121 -10.37 -20.88 -9.06
C ALA A 121 -9.15 -20.14 -9.61
N LEU A 122 -9.35 -19.11 -10.47
CA LEU A 122 -8.31 -18.27 -11.01
C LEU A 122 -7.61 -17.44 -9.90
N GLY A 123 -8.39 -16.88 -8.97
CA GLY A 123 -7.93 -15.91 -7.98
C GLY A 123 -7.39 -16.52 -6.69
N LEU A 124 -7.54 -17.81 -6.46
CA LEU A 124 -7.23 -18.46 -5.19
C LEU A 124 -5.78 -18.25 -4.74
N ASN A 125 -4.83 -18.52 -5.63
CA ASN A 125 -3.41 -18.34 -5.36
C ASN A 125 -3.02 -16.86 -5.24
N TYR A 126 -3.58 -16.00 -6.09
CA TYR A 126 -3.35 -14.58 -6.06
C TYR A 126 -3.79 -13.97 -4.71
N THR A 127 -5.04 -14.22 -4.31
CA THR A 127 -5.61 -13.70 -3.06
C THR A 127 -4.85 -14.24 -1.85
N ARG A 128 -4.45 -15.51 -1.87
CA ARG A 128 -3.65 -16.13 -0.81
C ARG A 128 -2.33 -15.41 -0.62
N ILE A 129 -1.56 -15.23 -1.70
CA ILE A 129 -0.26 -14.55 -1.65
C ILE A 129 -0.46 -13.10 -1.23
N PHE A 130 -1.41 -12.39 -1.82
CA PHE A 130 -1.73 -11.00 -1.51
C PHE A 130 -2.00 -10.79 -0.01
N LEU A 131 -2.84 -11.62 0.61
CA LEU A 131 -3.18 -11.51 2.03
C LEU A 131 -2.03 -11.94 2.95
N LEU A 132 -1.18 -12.87 2.55
CA LEU A 132 0.03 -13.23 3.31
C LEU A 132 1.04 -12.08 3.34
N PHE A 133 1.09 -11.25 2.32
CA PHE A 133 1.95 -10.07 2.25
C PHE A 133 1.36 -8.81 2.90
N THR A 134 0.20 -8.89 3.54
CA THR A 134 -0.45 -7.77 4.24
C THR A 134 0.48 -6.98 5.18
N PRO A 135 1.32 -7.59 6.04
CA PRO A 135 2.20 -6.83 6.92
C PRO A 135 3.18 -5.94 6.13
N PHE A 136 3.66 -6.39 4.98
CA PHE A 136 4.54 -5.58 4.13
C PHE A 136 3.81 -4.36 3.53
N PHE A 137 2.56 -4.53 3.09
CA PHE A 137 1.74 -3.41 2.62
C PHE A 137 1.50 -2.39 3.74
N MET A 138 1.11 -2.84 4.94
CA MET A 138 0.90 -1.95 6.07
C MET A 138 2.19 -1.22 6.48
N CYS A 139 3.32 -1.92 6.54
CA CYS A 139 4.61 -1.31 6.82
C CYS A 139 4.99 -0.25 5.78
N ASN A 140 4.74 -0.51 4.49
CA ASN A 140 5.00 0.46 3.43
C ASN A 140 4.24 1.78 3.64
N TYR A 141 2.97 1.73 4.06
CA TYR A 141 2.19 2.93 4.39
C TYR A 141 2.75 3.66 5.61
N ILE A 142 3.17 2.92 6.65
CA ILE A 142 3.80 3.51 7.83
C ILE A 142 5.10 4.20 7.47
N PHE A 143 6.00 3.53 6.74
CA PHE A 143 7.25 4.14 6.28
C PHE A 143 7.00 5.41 5.46
N SER A 144 6.07 5.37 4.50
CA SER A 144 5.67 6.53 3.71
C SER A 144 5.19 7.70 4.58
N ALA A 145 4.38 7.43 5.60
CA ALA A 145 3.86 8.46 6.51
C ALA A 145 4.98 9.08 7.36
N PHE A 146 5.89 8.27 7.89
CA PHE A 146 7.02 8.75 8.70
C PHE A 146 8.00 9.57 7.86
N VAL A 147 8.39 9.11 6.68
CA VAL A 147 9.31 9.84 5.78
C VAL A 147 8.72 11.19 5.37
N ARG A 148 7.42 11.26 5.10
CA ARG A 148 6.75 12.53 4.78
C ARG A 148 6.75 13.50 5.95
N ASN A 149 6.60 13.00 7.18
CA ASN A 149 6.56 13.82 8.40
C ASN A 149 7.95 14.18 8.95
N ASP A 150 8.98 13.45 8.56
CA ASP A 150 10.39 13.76 8.92
C ASP A 150 10.98 14.90 8.06
N GLY A 151 10.18 15.54 7.23
CA GLY A 151 10.53 16.73 6.46
C GLY A 151 11.11 16.45 5.07
N ASP A 152 11.13 15.20 4.62
CA ASP A 152 11.60 14.86 3.28
C ASP A 152 10.54 14.11 2.42
N PRO A 153 9.45 14.81 2.03
CA PRO A 153 8.43 14.22 1.17
C PRO A 153 8.96 13.85 -0.22
N SER A 154 10.10 14.43 -0.63
CA SER A 154 10.76 14.08 -1.89
C SER A 154 11.23 12.64 -1.89
N LEU A 155 11.74 12.15 -0.77
CA LEU A 155 12.21 10.77 -0.64
C LEU A 155 11.05 9.77 -0.77
N ALA A 156 9.90 10.04 -0.13
CA ALA A 156 8.72 9.21 -0.25
C ALA A 156 8.21 9.16 -1.70
N MET A 157 8.20 10.30 -2.39
CA MET A 157 7.81 10.40 -3.80
C MET A 157 8.77 9.59 -4.70
N VAL A 158 10.07 9.77 -4.55
CA VAL A 158 11.10 9.05 -5.33
C VAL A 158 11.01 7.55 -5.09
N ALA A 159 10.83 7.12 -3.84
CA ALA A 159 10.68 5.70 -3.51
C ALA A 159 9.44 5.08 -4.19
N THR A 160 8.30 5.79 -4.18
CA THR A 160 7.08 5.34 -4.85
C THR A 160 7.26 5.26 -6.36
N LEU A 161 7.83 6.29 -6.98
CA LEU A 161 8.07 6.35 -8.42
C LEU A 161 9.09 5.30 -8.87
N SER A 162 10.20 5.12 -8.13
CA SER A 162 11.21 4.12 -8.47
C SER A 162 10.65 2.69 -8.38
N GLY A 163 9.81 2.39 -7.39
CA GLY A 163 9.10 1.12 -7.30
C GLY A 163 8.21 0.87 -8.52
N SER A 164 7.48 1.90 -8.96
CA SER A 164 6.63 1.83 -10.16
C SER A 164 7.46 1.64 -11.44
N CYS A 165 8.60 2.33 -11.57
CA CYS A 165 9.50 2.19 -12.73
C CYS A 165 10.16 0.81 -12.79
N LEU A 166 10.58 0.25 -11.66
CA LEU A 166 11.18 -1.09 -11.58
C LEU A 166 10.20 -2.17 -12.05
N LEU A 167 8.92 -2.04 -11.71
CA LEU A 167 7.90 -2.96 -12.18
C LEU A 167 7.72 -2.90 -13.70
N TYR A 168 7.81 -1.70 -14.29
CA TYR A 168 7.68 -1.48 -15.72
C TYR A 168 8.89 -1.97 -16.52
N THR A 169 10.10 -1.97 -15.92
CA THR A 169 11.34 -2.44 -16.54
C THR A 169 11.63 -3.91 -16.31
N SER A 170 10.82 -4.61 -15.50
CA SER A 170 10.97 -6.05 -15.30
C SER A 170 10.67 -6.79 -16.62
N PRO A 171 11.57 -7.66 -17.11
CA PRO A 171 11.34 -8.37 -18.36
C PRO A 171 10.10 -9.24 -18.25
N SER A 172 9.23 -9.11 -19.26
CA SER A 172 8.06 -9.98 -19.39
C SER A 172 8.53 -11.43 -19.52
N PRO A 173 7.90 -12.40 -18.83
CA PRO A 173 8.26 -13.82 -18.97
C PRO A 173 7.95 -14.43 -20.34
N ARG A 174 7.81 -13.62 -21.38
CA ARG A 174 7.49 -14.03 -22.76
C ARG A 174 8.62 -13.77 -23.76
N ASP A 175 9.83 -13.38 -23.29
CA ASP A 175 11.02 -13.30 -24.15
C ASP A 175 11.92 -14.52 -23.93
#